data_4650068488b8d408a1a683c3c0cb94e3
#
_entry.id   4650068488b8d408a1a683c3c0cb94e3
#
_cell.length_a   1.000
_cell.length_b   1.000
_cell.length_c   1.000
_cell.angle_alpha   90.00
_cell.angle_beta   90.00
_cell.angle_gamma   90.00
#
_symmetry.space_group_name_H-M   'P 1'
#
loop_
_entity.id
_entity.type
_entity.pdbx_description
1 polymer ?
#
loop_
_entity_poly.entity_id
_entity_poly.type
_entity_poly.pdbx_seq_one_letter_code
_entity_poly.pdbx_strand_id
1 'polypeptide(L)'
;QIPILQETFSNEMKILPVSLITQEQKIATQVGTTIAELAKKKDAILIGSSDFTHYEENGFAHKQDMALIEPILKLDIDEFYGVLHEKHVTACGYGAIASTMIACKELGATEGKLLKYATSGDISGDKSSVVGYASIIFV
;
A
#
# COMPACT_ATOMS: atom_id res chain seq x y z
N GLN A 1 10.16 4.06 -7.16
CA GLN A 1 8.92 4.44 -7.89
C GLN A 1 9.11 5.69 -8.73
N ILE A 2 9.75 6.75 -8.21
CA ILE A 2 9.94 8.01 -8.96
C ILE A 2 10.56 7.81 -10.35
N PRO A 3 11.66 7.06 -10.52
CA PRO A 3 12.22 6.84 -11.86
C PRO A 3 11.25 6.17 -12.85
N ILE A 4 10.44 5.22 -12.35
CA ILE A 4 9.42 4.53 -13.15
C ILE A 4 8.30 5.50 -13.56
N LEU A 5 7.88 6.35 -12.63
CA LEU A 5 6.86 7.37 -12.89
C LEU A 5 7.37 8.42 -13.89
N GLN A 6 8.63 8.84 -13.80
CA GLN A 6 9.25 9.77 -14.74
C GLN A 6 9.32 9.19 -16.14
N GLU A 7 9.66 7.90 -16.28
CA GLU A 7 9.69 7.22 -17.58
C GLU A 7 8.28 7.09 -18.18
N THR A 8 7.27 6.86 -17.33
CA THR A 8 5.88 6.64 -17.78
C THR A 8 5.18 7.94 -18.13
N PHE A 9 5.32 8.98 -17.30
CA PHE A 9 4.55 10.23 -17.37
C PHE A 9 5.33 11.45 -17.84
N SER A 10 6.58 11.30 -18.25
CA SER A 10 7.52 12.36 -18.57
C SER A 10 8.04 13.16 -17.36
N ASN A 11 9.08 13.96 -17.60
CA ASN A 11 9.74 14.78 -16.56
C ASN A 11 8.91 16.01 -16.09
N GLU A 12 7.75 16.26 -16.68
CA GLU A 12 6.87 17.39 -16.29
C GLU A 12 5.95 17.07 -15.11
N MET A 13 5.99 15.81 -14.63
CA MET A 13 5.23 15.35 -13.49
C MET A 13 5.59 16.12 -12.22
N LYS A 14 4.57 16.63 -11.52
CA LYS A 14 4.73 17.22 -10.19
C LYS A 14 4.37 16.20 -9.13
N ILE A 15 5.18 16.09 -8.10
CA ILE A 15 4.95 15.20 -6.96
C ILE A 15 4.81 15.98 -5.67
N LEU A 16 3.94 15.53 -4.78
CA LEU A 16 3.85 15.95 -3.39
C LEU A 16 4.18 14.75 -2.50
N PRO A 17 5.42 14.63 -2.01
CA PRO A 17 5.78 13.53 -1.13
C PRO A 17 5.24 13.75 0.28
N VAL A 18 4.61 12.72 0.84
CA VAL A 18 4.14 12.68 2.23
C VAL A 18 4.80 11.50 2.93
N SER A 19 5.49 11.75 4.03
CA SER A 19 6.13 10.72 4.84
C SER A 19 5.47 10.63 6.21
N LEU A 20 5.11 9.42 6.63
CA LEU A 20 4.44 9.14 7.89
C LEU A 20 5.44 8.52 8.87
N ILE A 21 5.70 9.20 9.99
CA ILE A 21 6.48 8.64 11.11
C ILE A 21 5.54 7.81 12.00
N THR A 22 4.40 8.39 12.37
CA THR A 22 3.37 7.70 13.13
C THR A 22 2.35 7.10 12.17
N GLN A 23 2.18 5.80 12.22
CA GLN A 23 1.35 5.06 11.26
C GLN A 23 0.07 4.49 11.89
N GLU A 24 -0.32 5.00 13.06
CA GLU A 24 -1.56 4.60 13.74
C GLU A 24 -2.80 4.92 12.88
N GLN A 25 -3.83 4.12 13.02
CA GLN A 25 -5.07 4.25 12.25
C GLN A 25 -5.67 5.67 12.30
N LYS A 26 -5.65 6.30 13.48
CA LYS A 26 -6.15 7.67 13.65
C LYS A 26 -5.39 8.68 12.77
N ILE A 27 -4.08 8.56 12.70
CA ILE A 27 -3.23 9.45 11.89
C ILE A 27 -3.42 9.15 10.41
N ALA A 28 -3.43 7.88 10.04
CA ALA A 28 -3.69 7.47 8.66
C ALA A 28 -5.07 7.96 8.17
N THR A 29 -6.09 7.96 9.04
CA THR A 29 -7.41 8.51 8.73
C THR A 29 -7.35 10.01 8.46
N GLN A 30 -6.71 10.78 9.34
CA GLN A 30 -6.58 12.23 9.15
C GLN A 30 -5.83 12.58 7.86
N VAL A 31 -4.74 11.86 7.58
CA VAL A 31 -3.94 12.06 6.36
C VAL A 31 -4.74 11.67 5.12
N GLY A 32 -5.40 10.51 5.14
CA GLY A 32 -6.20 10.02 4.01
C GLY A 32 -7.35 10.97 3.65
N THR A 33 -8.11 11.41 4.65
CA THR A 33 -9.21 12.39 4.46
C THR A 33 -8.68 13.71 3.90
N THR A 34 -7.56 14.22 4.45
CA THR A 34 -6.96 15.47 3.95
C THR A 34 -6.49 15.34 2.50
N ILE A 35 -5.87 14.19 2.16
CA ILE A 35 -5.43 13.91 0.78
C ILE A 35 -6.63 13.84 -0.16
N ALA A 36 -7.72 13.18 0.25
CA ALA A 36 -8.95 13.10 -0.56
C ALA A 36 -9.53 14.49 -0.85
N GLU A 37 -9.59 15.37 0.16
CA GLU A 37 -10.07 16.76 -0.02
C GLU A 37 -9.19 17.56 -1.01
N LEU A 38 -7.87 17.36 -0.96
CA LEU A 38 -6.95 17.99 -1.89
C LEU A 38 -7.09 17.41 -3.30
N ALA A 39 -7.21 16.10 -3.43
CA ALA A 39 -7.35 15.42 -4.71
C ALA A 39 -8.64 15.80 -5.44
N LYS A 40 -9.75 16.02 -4.73
CA LYS A 40 -11.00 16.54 -5.30
C LYS A 40 -10.84 17.88 -6.02
N LYS A 41 -9.83 18.66 -5.65
CA LYS A 41 -9.56 19.99 -6.22
C LYS A 41 -8.47 19.98 -7.30
N LYS A 42 -7.84 18.84 -7.49
CA LYS A 42 -6.70 18.64 -8.40
C LYS A 42 -6.89 17.35 -9.18
N ASP A 43 -6.46 17.36 -10.43
CA ASP A 43 -6.31 16.12 -11.19
C ASP A 43 -5.02 15.43 -10.70
N ALA A 44 -5.18 14.53 -9.74
CA ALA A 44 -4.07 13.91 -9.04
C ALA A 44 -4.22 12.38 -8.93
N ILE A 45 -3.12 11.68 -9.12
CA ILE A 45 -3.01 10.24 -8.85
C ILE A 45 -2.47 10.07 -7.43
N LEU A 46 -3.11 9.21 -6.64
CA LEU A 46 -2.66 8.87 -5.29
C LEU A 46 -1.84 7.59 -5.33
N ILE A 47 -0.68 7.60 -4.69
CA ILE A 47 0.21 6.44 -4.64
C ILE A 47 0.59 6.17 -3.18
N GLY A 48 0.12 5.04 -2.63
CA GLY A 48 0.61 4.48 -1.38
C GLY A 48 1.82 3.60 -1.65
N SER A 49 2.93 3.87 -0.97
CA SER A 49 4.17 3.13 -1.14
C SER A 49 4.53 2.37 0.12
N SER A 50 4.65 1.06 0.01
CA SER A 50 5.06 0.15 1.08
C SER A 50 5.60 -1.14 0.49
N ASP A 51 6.57 -1.74 1.16
CA ASP A 51 6.84 -3.16 1.05
C ASP A 51 5.94 -3.91 2.04
N PHE A 52 5.75 -5.22 1.80
CA PHE A 52 4.97 -6.10 2.68
C PHE A 52 5.88 -6.83 3.68
N THR A 53 5.71 -8.13 3.87
CA THR A 53 6.52 -8.91 4.83
C THR A 53 8.01 -8.86 4.49
N HIS A 54 8.86 -8.71 5.53
CA HIS A 54 10.32 -8.62 5.41
C HIS A 54 11.00 -9.81 6.07
N TYR A 55 11.99 -10.37 5.36
CA TYR A 55 13.00 -11.30 5.87
C TYR A 55 12.45 -12.62 6.41
N GLU A 56 11.31 -13.06 5.85
CA GLU A 56 10.69 -14.35 6.16
C GLU A 56 10.85 -15.34 5.01
N GLU A 57 10.65 -16.63 5.30
CA GLU A 57 10.59 -17.67 4.28
C GLU A 57 9.44 -17.39 3.30
N ASN A 58 9.66 -17.65 2.02
CA ASN A 58 8.78 -17.25 0.93
C ASN A 58 7.32 -17.72 1.08
N GLY A 59 7.10 -18.97 1.51
CA GLY A 59 5.74 -19.48 1.70
C GLY A 59 5.02 -18.83 2.88
N PHE A 60 5.77 -18.51 3.94
CA PHE A 60 5.25 -17.79 5.10
C PHE A 60 4.93 -16.34 4.74
N ALA A 61 5.87 -15.64 4.07
CA ALA A 61 5.66 -14.27 3.59
C ALA A 61 4.41 -14.17 2.69
N HIS A 62 4.29 -15.07 1.72
CA HIS A 62 3.13 -15.13 0.83
C HIS A 62 1.81 -15.28 1.60
N LYS A 63 1.77 -16.18 2.58
CA LYS A 63 0.56 -16.42 3.39
C LYS A 63 0.18 -15.20 4.24
N GLN A 64 1.16 -14.54 4.87
CA GLN A 64 0.94 -13.33 5.64
C GLN A 64 0.45 -12.18 4.76
N ASP A 65 1.12 -11.97 3.65
CA ASP A 65 0.82 -10.87 2.75
C ASP A 65 -0.56 -11.01 2.10
N MET A 66 -0.94 -12.24 1.68
CA MET A 66 -2.29 -12.49 1.16
C MET A 66 -3.37 -12.20 2.20
N ALA A 67 -3.13 -12.53 3.47
CA ALA A 67 -4.06 -12.21 4.55
C ALA A 67 -4.20 -10.69 4.78
N LEU A 68 -3.11 -9.92 4.61
CA LEU A 68 -3.15 -8.46 4.72
C LEU A 68 -3.73 -7.79 3.47
N ILE A 69 -3.51 -8.37 2.30
CA ILE A 69 -4.06 -7.87 1.02
C ILE A 69 -5.59 -7.98 0.99
N GLU A 70 -6.17 -9.03 1.59
CA GLU A 70 -7.62 -9.23 1.58
C GLU A 70 -8.42 -8.02 2.10
N PRO A 71 -8.16 -7.46 3.31
CA PRO A 71 -8.85 -6.25 3.76
C PRO A 71 -8.50 -5.01 2.93
N ILE A 72 -7.30 -4.93 2.33
CA ILE A 72 -6.96 -3.83 1.42
C ILE A 72 -7.91 -3.85 0.21
N LEU A 73 -8.15 -5.02 -0.38
CA LEU A 73 -9.06 -5.14 -1.54
C LEU A 73 -10.51 -4.81 -1.19
N LYS A 74 -10.92 -5.03 0.06
CA LYS A 74 -12.25 -4.68 0.57
C LYS A 74 -12.37 -3.21 1.01
N LEU A 75 -11.27 -2.45 1.03
CA LEU A 75 -11.20 -1.11 1.64
C LEU A 75 -11.68 -1.12 3.10
N ASP A 76 -11.41 -2.22 3.82
CA ASP A 76 -11.74 -2.40 5.23
C ASP A 76 -10.54 -2.02 6.11
N ILE A 77 -10.59 -0.80 6.64
CA ILE A 77 -9.49 -0.23 7.41
C ILE A 77 -9.35 -0.91 8.78
N ASP A 78 -10.46 -1.27 9.41
CA ASP A 78 -10.46 -1.88 10.74
C ASP A 78 -9.90 -3.31 10.64
N GLU A 79 -10.36 -4.10 9.65
CA GLU A 79 -9.85 -5.44 9.39
C GLU A 79 -8.36 -5.38 9.00
N PHE A 80 -7.94 -4.39 8.21
CA PHE A 80 -6.53 -4.20 7.82
C PHE A 80 -5.62 -4.03 9.05
N TYR A 81 -5.95 -3.13 9.97
CA TYR A 81 -5.18 -2.94 11.20
C TYR A 81 -5.27 -4.16 12.13
N GLY A 82 -6.43 -4.82 12.19
CA GLY A 82 -6.62 -6.06 12.93
C GLY A 82 -5.66 -7.15 12.47
N VAL A 83 -5.63 -7.45 11.17
CA VAL A 83 -4.72 -8.45 10.57
C VAL A 83 -3.26 -8.05 10.74
N LEU A 84 -2.92 -6.78 10.53
CA LEU A 84 -1.56 -6.27 10.70
C LEU A 84 -1.02 -6.59 12.10
N HIS A 85 -1.81 -6.33 13.13
CA HIS A 85 -1.41 -6.54 14.54
C HIS A 85 -1.48 -8.02 14.94
N GLU A 86 -2.53 -8.74 14.58
CA GLU A 86 -2.71 -10.16 14.93
C GLU A 86 -1.60 -11.02 14.33
N LYS A 87 -1.26 -10.78 13.08
CA LYS A 87 -0.26 -11.58 12.35
C LYS A 87 1.15 -11.01 12.39
N HIS A 88 1.35 -9.86 13.06
CA HIS A 88 2.64 -9.17 13.14
C HIS A 88 3.28 -8.94 11.76
N VAL A 89 2.47 -8.55 10.77
CA VAL A 89 2.97 -8.30 9.41
C VAL A 89 3.92 -7.11 9.41
N THR A 90 5.10 -7.29 8.85
CA THR A 90 6.18 -6.28 8.87
C THR A 90 6.13 -5.30 7.69
N ALA A 91 4.92 -4.94 7.23
CA ALA A 91 4.75 -3.95 6.17
C ALA A 91 5.30 -2.58 6.61
N CYS A 92 6.29 -2.05 5.90
CA CYS A 92 7.02 -0.85 6.34
C CYS A 92 6.20 0.44 6.23
N GLY A 93 5.27 0.52 5.31
CA GLY A 93 4.43 1.68 5.03
C GLY A 93 2.93 1.43 5.25
N TYR A 94 2.55 0.68 6.28
CA TYR A 94 1.14 0.34 6.50
C TYR A 94 0.24 1.59 6.71
N GLY A 95 0.77 2.66 7.28
CA GLY A 95 0.05 3.94 7.37
C GLY A 95 -0.16 4.61 6.02
N ALA A 96 0.79 4.46 5.08
CA ALA A 96 0.63 4.94 3.71
C ALA A 96 -0.42 4.11 2.96
N ILE A 97 -0.43 2.79 3.12
CA ILE A 97 -1.48 1.91 2.59
C ILE A 97 -2.85 2.36 3.10
N ALA A 98 -3.01 2.46 4.43
CA ALA A 98 -4.27 2.84 5.07
C ALA A 98 -4.74 4.24 4.62
N SER A 99 -3.84 5.23 4.59
CA SER A 99 -4.17 6.58 4.12
C SER A 99 -4.66 6.59 2.66
N THR A 100 -4.04 5.76 1.81
CA THR A 100 -4.45 5.64 0.40
C THR A 100 -5.80 4.94 0.28
N MET A 101 -6.04 3.87 1.04
CA MET A 101 -7.35 3.19 1.10
C MET A 101 -8.46 4.17 1.49
N ILE A 102 -8.24 4.95 2.56
CA ILE A 102 -9.20 5.94 3.06
C ILE A 102 -9.45 7.02 2.00
N ALA A 103 -8.38 7.57 1.44
CA ALA A 103 -8.51 8.62 0.43
C ALA A 103 -9.27 8.13 -0.82
N CYS A 104 -8.95 6.94 -1.31
CA CYS A 104 -9.63 6.35 -2.47
C CYS A 104 -11.10 6.05 -2.18
N LYS A 105 -11.43 5.54 -0.99
CA LYS A 105 -12.80 5.31 -0.55
C LYS A 105 -13.63 6.60 -0.50
N GLU A 106 -13.05 7.69 0.02
CA GLU A 106 -13.70 9.03 0.02
C GLU A 106 -13.83 9.66 -1.37
N LEU A 107 -13.00 9.22 -2.31
CA LEU A 107 -13.08 9.60 -3.72
C LEU A 107 -14.03 8.73 -4.53
N GLY A 108 -14.64 7.72 -3.93
CA GLY A 108 -15.68 6.89 -4.53
C GLY A 108 -15.24 5.49 -4.92
N ALA A 109 -14.01 5.09 -4.62
CA ALA A 109 -13.59 3.71 -4.84
C ALA A 109 -14.39 2.74 -3.95
N THR A 110 -14.80 1.62 -4.53
CA THR A 110 -15.63 0.61 -3.86
C THR A 110 -14.87 -0.69 -3.57
N GLU A 111 -13.78 -0.92 -4.30
CA GLU A 111 -12.95 -2.12 -4.14
C GLU A 111 -11.50 -1.85 -4.56
N GLY A 112 -10.59 -2.70 -4.07
CA GLY A 112 -9.24 -2.84 -4.60
C GLY A 112 -9.13 -4.03 -5.53
N LYS A 113 -8.22 -3.96 -6.51
CA LYS A 113 -7.88 -5.08 -7.39
C LYS A 113 -6.40 -5.38 -7.31
N LEU A 114 -6.05 -6.59 -6.90
CA LEU A 114 -4.68 -7.07 -6.93
C LEU A 114 -4.27 -7.33 -8.38
N LEU A 115 -3.32 -6.55 -8.88
CA LEU A 115 -2.78 -6.74 -10.23
C LEU A 115 -1.67 -7.78 -10.25
N LYS A 116 -0.80 -7.74 -9.24
CA LYS A 116 0.31 -8.68 -9.10
C LYS A 116 0.79 -8.73 -7.66
N TYR A 117 1.17 -9.92 -7.22
CA TYR A 117 2.01 -10.15 -6.04
C TYR A 117 3.27 -10.89 -6.47
N ALA A 118 4.39 -10.54 -5.86
CA ALA A 118 5.67 -11.22 -6.05
C ALA A 118 6.54 -11.04 -4.80
N THR A 119 7.59 -11.84 -4.69
CA THR A 119 8.63 -11.66 -3.68
C THR A 119 9.99 -11.40 -4.32
N SER A 120 10.94 -10.89 -3.53
CA SER A 120 12.33 -10.77 -3.99
C SER A 120 12.92 -12.11 -4.42
N GLY A 121 12.44 -13.22 -3.82
CA GLY A 121 12.85 -14.58 -4.16
C GLY A 121 12.45 -15.02 -5.56
N ASP A 122 11.43 -14.42 -6.17
CA ASP A 122 11.04 -14.72 -7.54
C ASP A 122 12.06 -14.25 -8.59
N ILE A 123 12.89 -13.27 -8.21
CA ILE A 123 13.96 -12.73 -9.06
C ILE A 123 15.32 -13.30 -8.66
N SER A 124 15.64 -13.31 -7.35
CA SER A 124 16.94 -13.77 -6.84
C SER A 124 17.13 -15.30 -6.90
N GLY A 125 16.00 -16.04 -6.85
CA GLY A 125 15.99 -17.50 -6.68
C GLY A 125 16.16 -17.95 -5.22
N ASP A 126 16.59 -17.07 -4.31
CA ASP A 126 16.67 -17.35 -2.88
C ASP A 126 15.31 -17.12 -2.22
N LYS A 127 14.72 -18.19 -1.71
CA LYS A 127 13.41 -18.21 -1.05
C LYS A 127 13.50 -18.36 0.47
N SER A 128 14.70 -18.39 1.03
CA SER A 128 14.91 -18.55 2.47
C SER A 128 14.58 -17.28 3.27
N SER A 129 14.74 -16.11 2.65
CA SER A 129 14.50 -14.80 3.27
C SER A 129 14.12 -13.79 2.20
N VAL A 130 12.84 -13.42 2.14
CA VAL A 130 12.30 -12.58 1.08
C VAL A 130 11.64 -11.30 1.60
N VAL A 131 11.38 -10.39 0.68
CA VAL A 131 10.49 -9.23 0.88
C VAL A 131 9.32 -9.37 -0.08
N GLY A 132 8.10 -9.16 0.43
CA GLY A 132 6.87 -9.22 -0.37
C GLY A 132 6.54 -7.88 -1.03
N TYR A 133 5.96 -7.94 -2.23
CA TYR A 133 5.54 -6.78 -3.03
C TYR A 133 4.17 -7.03 -3.64
N ALA A 134 3.30 -6.03 -3.61
CA ALA A 134 2.03 -6.08 -4.29
C ALA A 134 1.77 -4.82 -5.13
N SER A 135 1.12 -4.98 -6.27
CA SER A 135 0.55 -3.90 -7.05
C SER A 135 -0.96 -3.97 -6.98
N ILE A 136 -1.58 -2.94 -6.43
CA ILE A 136 -3.03 -2.86 -6.20
C ILE A 136 -3.54 -1.54 -6.76
N ILE A 137 -4.70 -1.59 -7.41
CA ILE A 137 -5.46 -0.39 -7.82
C ILE A 137 -6.80 -0.36 -7.09
N PHE A 138 -7.29 0.83 -6.79
CA PHE A 138 -8.61 1.07 -6.21
C PHE A 138 -9.54 1.63 -7.29
N VAL A 139 -10.75 1.08 -7.39
CA VAL A 139 -11.77 1.42 -8.41
C VAL A 139 -13.15 1.60 -7.81
#